data_ea947a0e3f3ea87070afccb29165f6c7
#
_entry.id   ea947a0e3f3ea87070afccb29165f6c7
#
_cell.length_a   1.000
_cell.length_b   1.000
_cell.length_c   1.000
_cell.angle_alpha   90.00
_cell.angle_beta   90.00
_cell.angle_gamma   90.00
#
_symmetry.space_group_name_H-M   'P 1'
#
loop_
_entity.id
_entity.type
_entity.pdbx_description
1 polymer ?
#
loop_
_entity_poly.entity_id
_entity_poly.type
_entity_poly.pdbx_seq_one_letter_code
_entity_poly.pdbx_strand_id
1 'polypeptide(L)'
;MHYIGIDIGSTAAKVSVFKEDELAFNFTMPTGWSSIETSKVIEKNLIEKGIDLEKSNIIATGYGRISVPYADKTITEITCHGRGTHYLLGKDATVIDIGGQDTKIITLENGRVTNFTMNDKCAAGTGRFLELMANTLGVAIDDLANMALEGEDINITSMCTVFAESEVISLIGSGTKKESIARGIINSITGRVYAIAHKHGIRGTVF
;
A
#
# COMPACT_ATOMS: atom_id res chain seq x y z
N MET A 1 27.61 9.62 4.98
CA MET A 1 27.15 8.22 4.94
C MET A 1 25.67 8.23 4.58
N HIS A 2 25.21 7.31 3.74
CA HIS A 2 23.79 7.24 3.40
C HIS A 2 23.13 6.05 4.09
N TYR A 3 21.85 6.22 4.42
CA TYR A 3 20.97 5.17 4.93
C TYR A 3 19.83 5.01 3.92
N ILE A 4 19.66 3.80 3.39
CA ILE A 4 18.77 3.53 2.28
C ILE A 4 17.74 2.48 2.68
N GLY A 5 16.47 2.84 2.60
CA GLY A 5 15.35 1.91 2.73
C GLY A 5 14.81 1.55 1.35
N ILE A 6 14.71 0.26 1.06
CA ILE A 6 14.17 -0.26 -0.19
C ILE A 6 12.99 -1.17 0.14
N ASP A 7 11.78 -0.75 -0.23
CA ASP A 7 10.57 -1.56 -0.15
C ASP A 7 10.20 -2.05 -1.56
N ILE A 8 10.40 -3.34 -1.83
CA ILE A 8 9.90 -3.96 -3.06
C ILE A 8 8.57 -4.64 -2.72
N GLY A 9 7.49 -3.87 -2.87
CA GLY A 9 6.12 -4.36 -2.69
C GLY A 9 5.63 -5.17 -3.89
N SER A 10 4.41 -5.69 -3.81
CA SER A 10 3.80 -6.50 -4.88
C SER A 10 3.46 -5.69 -6.14
N THR A 11 3.14 -4.41 -6.00
CA THR A 11 2.71 -3.53 -7.10
C THR A 11 3.72 -2.43 -7.37
N ALA A 12 4.28 -1.83 -6.31
CA ALA A 12 5.23 -0.73 -6.42
C ALA A 12 6.45 -0.94 -5.52
N ALA A 13 7.61 -0.53 -6.01
CA ALA A 13 8.82 -0.40 -5.24
C ALA A 13 9.02 1.07 -4.82
N LYS A 14 9.44 1.28 -3.57
CA LYS A 14 9.70 2.60 -2.99
C LYS A 14 11.11 2.59 -2.42
N VAL A 15 11.81 3.69 -2.64
CA VAL A 15 13.17 3.89 -2.13
C VAL A 15 13.22 5.23 -1.41
N SER A 16 13.80 5.22 -0.21
CA SER A 16 14.08 6.43 0.55
C SER A 16 15.56 6.47 0.91
N VAL A 17 16.21 7.58 0.63
CA VAL A 17 17.63 7.81 0.88
C VAL A 17 17.77 8.94 1.89
N PHE A 18 18.39 8.64 3.01
CA PHE A 18 18.75 9.61 4.04
C PHE A 18 20.23 9.88 4.00
N LYS A 19 20.62 11.11 4.22
CA LYS A 19 21.98 11.52 4.52
C LYS A 19 21.99 11.97 5.98
N GLU A 20 22.66 11.20 6.82
CA GLU A 20 22.52 11.33 8.27
C GLU A 20 21.03 11.15 8.65
N ASP A 21 20.41 12.13 9.31
CA ASP A 21 19.00 12.07 9.74
C ASP A 21 18.03 12.81 8.81
N GLU A 22 18.53 13.36 7.68
CA GLU A 22 17.72 14.12 6.73
C GLU A 22 17.36 13.29 5.49
N LEU A 23 16.10 13.35 5.08
CA LEU A 23 15.64 12.74 3.83
C LEU A 23 16.26 13.50 2.64
N ALA A 24 17.24 12.89 1.98
CA ALA A 24 17.88 13.46 0.82
C ALA A 24 16.98 13.41 -0.41
N PHE A 25 16.39 12.24 -0.68
CA PHE A 25 15.38 12.05 -1.72
C PHE A 25 14.65 10.71 -1.54
N ASN A 26 13.52 10.59 -2.23
CA ASN A 26 12.81 9.31 -2.40
C ASN A 26 12.34 9.16 -3.85
N PHE A 27 11.97 7.95 -4.22
CA PHE A 27 11.29 7.68 -5.47
C PHE A 27 10.45 6.40 -5.38
N THR A 28 9.44 6.33 -6.24
CA THR A 28 8.56 5.18 -6.39
C THR A 28 8.56 4.75 -7.86
N MET A 29 8.49 3.45 -8.09
CA MET A 29 8.40 2.86 -9.42
C MET A 29 7.55 1.58 -9.39
N PRO A 30 6.95 1.16 -10.51
CA PRO A 30 6.28 -0.14 -10.57
C PRO A 30 7.25 -1.28 -10.28
N THR A 31 6.80 -2.29 -9.50
CA THR A 31 7.61 -3.52 -9.28
C THR A 31 7.71 -4.37 -10.56
N GLY A 32 6.75 -4.23 -11.48
CA GLY A 32 6.73 -5.06 -12.67
C GLY A 32 6.50 -6.54 -12.34
N TRP A 33 7.01 -7.44 -13.21
CA TRP A 33 6.82 -8.88 -13.06
C TRP A 33 7.93 -9.58 -12.26
N SER A 34 9.09 -8.93 -12.06
CA SER A 34 10.27 -9.51 -11.42
C SER A 34 10.90 -8.58 -10.39
N SER A 35 10.86 -8.98 -9.13
CA SER A 35 11.55 -8.25 -8.05
C SER A 35 13.08 -8.19 -8.25
N ILE A 36 13.67 -9.20 -8.93
CA ILE A 36 15.10 -9.22 -9.24
C ILE A 36 15.44 -8.10 -10.23
N GLU A 37 14.66 -7.97 -11.30
CA GLU A 37 14.89 -6.91 -12.29
C GLU A 37 14.63 -5.53 -11.69
N THR A 38 13.59 -5.40 -10.87
CA THR A 38 13.30 -4.17 -10.11
C THR A 38 14.48 -3.78 -9.22
N SER A 39 15.07 -4.74 -8.51
CA SER A 39 16.25 -4.50 -7.67
C SER A 39 17.44 -3.96 -8.49
N LYS A 40 17.73 -4.52 -9.67
CA LYS A 40 18.78 -4.02 -10.56
C LYS A 40 18.52 -2.59 -11.06
N VAL A 41 17.25 -2.29 -11.38
CA VAL A 41 16.87 -0.92 -11.79
C VAL A 41 17.05 0.08 -10.64
N ILE A 42 16.69 -0.33 -9.41
CA ILE A 42 16.90 0.49 -8.21
C ILE A 42 18.39 0.74 -7.99
N GLU A 43 19.23 -0.31 -8.06
CA GLU A 43 20.68 -0.23 -7.94
C GLU A 43 21.26 0.78 -8.92
N LYS A 44 20.92 0.66 -10.21
CA LYS A 44 21.33 1.57 -11.26
C LYS A 44 20.92 3.02 -10.97
N ASN A 45 19.66 3.25 -10.60
CA ASN A 45 19.16 4.57 -10.27
C ASN A 45 19.90 5.21 -9.09
N LEU A 46 20.25 4.43 -8.06
CA LEU A 46 21.02 4.92 -6.92
C LEU A 46 22.43 5.32 -7.34
N ILE A 47 23.12 4.49 -8.15
CA ILE A 47 24.46 4.79 -8.66
C ILE A 47 24.44 6.02 -9.56
N GLU A 48 23.48 6.16 -10.47
CA GLU A 48 23.33 7.33 -11.35
C GLU A 48 23.08 8.62 -10.57
N LYS A 49 22.49 8.53 -9.37
CA LYS A 49 22.32 9.67 -8.45
C LYS A 49 23.55 9.92 -7.55
N GLY A 50 24.66 9.23 -7.82
CA GLY A 50 25.92 9.44 -7.12
C GLY A 50 26.01 8.74 -5.75
N ILE A 51 25.15 7.75 -5.47
CA ILE A 51 25.19 6.98 -4.24
C ILE A 51 26.26 5.89 -4.36
N ASP A 52 27.19 5.87 -3.42
CA ASP A 52 28.17 4.82 -3.23
C ASP A 52 27.53 3.75 -2.33
N LEU A 53 27.12 2.63 -2.92
CA LEU A 53 26.39 1.57 -2.22
C LEU A 53 27.28 0.89 -1.17
N GLU A 54 28.58 0.72 -1.44
CA GLU A 54 29.51 0.07 -0.50
C GLU A 54 29.75 0.91 0.78
N LYS A 55 29.51 2.24 0.69
CA LYS A 55 29.62 3.18 1.81
C LYS A 55 28.26 3.57 2.39
N SER A 56 27.20 2.86 2.04
CA SER A 56 25.84 3.11 2.51
C SER A 56 25.35 1.97 3.40
N ASN A 57 24.39 2.24 4.27
CA ASN A 57 23.65 1.20 4.99
C ASN A 57 22.32 0.97 4.28
N ILE A 58 22.08 -0.24 3.80
CA ILE A 58 20.93 -0.57 2.96
C ILE A 58 20.06 -1.61 3.65
N ILE A 59 18.78 -1.27 3.85
CA ILE A 59 17.78 -2.18 4.40
C ILE A 59 16.70 -2.43 3.35
N ALA A 60 16.40 -3.70 3.09
CA ALA A 60 15.34 -4.10 2.19
C ALA A 60 14.12 -4.65 2.96
N THR A 61 12.93 -4.34 2.45
CA THR A 61 11.64 -4.80 2.96
C THR A 61 10.66 -5.11 1.82
N GLY A 62 9.44 -5.47 2.15
CA GLY A 62 8.40 -5.87 1.19
C GLY A 62 8.50 -7.33 0.74
N TYR A 63 7.63 -7.72 -0.18
CA TYR A 63 7.60 -9.08 -0.74
C TYR A 63 8.91 -9.45 -1.46
N GLY A 64 9.48 -8.49 -2.18
CA GLY A 64 10.72 -8.67 -2.95
C GLY A 64 12.01 -8.44 -2.16
N ARG A 65 11.98 -8.25 -0.84
CA ARG A 65 13.17 -7.95 -0.02
C ARG A 65 14.34 -8.90 -0.20
N ILE A 66 14.06 -10.18 -0.47
CA ILE A 66 15.12 -11.19 -0.69
C ILE A 66 15.81 -11.05 -2.05
N SER A 67 15.24 -10.26 -2.95
CA SER A 67 15.78 -10.01 -4.29
C SER A 67 16.71 -8.79 -4.35
N VAL A 68 17.13 -8.25 -3.22
CA VAL A 68 18.05 -7.11 -3.11
C VAL A 68 19.40 -7.59 -2.58
N PRO A 69 20.30 -8.10 -3.43
CA PRO A 69 21.55 -8.75 -3.00
C PRO A 69 22.56 -7.79 -2.36
N TYR A 70 22.42 -6.50 -2.62
CA TYR A 70 23.26 -5.44 -2.07
C TYR A 70 22.70 -4.83 -0.77
N ALA A 71 21.61 -5.38 -0.22
CA ALA A 71 21.11 -4.94 1.08
C ALA A 71 21.89 -5.61 2.21
N ASP A 72 22.30 -4.81 3.20
CA ASP A 72 22.98 -5.31 4.40
C ASP A 72 22.06 -6.16 5.27
N LYS A 73 20.75 -5.84 5.25
CA LYS A 73 19.74 -6.51 6.08
C LYS A 73 18.35 -6.46 5.46
N THR A 74 17.58 -7.51 5.69
CA THR A 74 16.15 -7.53 5.39
C THR A 74 15.34 -7.41 6.68
N ILE A 75 14.27 -6.61 6.64
CA ILE A 75 13.34 -6.42 7.76
C ILE A 75 11.91 -6.63 7.23
N THR A 76 11.00 -7.12 8.06
CA THR A 76 9.61 -7.29 7.66
C THR A 76 8.92 -5.93 7.47
N GLU A 77 8.04 -5.83 6.50
CA GLU A 77 7.31 -4.59 6.21
C GLU A 77 6.49 -4.10 7.40
N ILE A 78 5.88 -5.00 8.19
CA ILE A 78 5.14 -4.64 9.40
C ILE A 78 6.03 -3.86 10.38
N THR A 79 7.27 -4.31 10.56
CA THR A 79 8.24 -3.60 11.41
C THR A 79 8.62 -2.24 10.81
N CYS A 80 8.81 -2.18 9.48
CA CYS A 80 9.16 -0.94 8.79
C CYS A 80 8.01 0.07 8.86
N HIS A 81 6.75 -0.36 8.60
CA HIS A 81 5.57 0.50 8.75
C HIS A 81 5.45 1.04 10.17
N GLY A 82 5.61 0.17 11.17
CA GLY A 82 5.58 0.59 12.57
C GLY A 82 6.64 1.65 12.90
N ARG A 83 7.89 1.42 12.49
CA ARG A 83 8.97 2.36 12.73
C ARG A 83 8.79 3.67 11.97
N GLY A 84 8.38 3.61 10.71
CA GLY A 84 8.12 4.79 9.88
C GLY A 84 6.99 5.64 10.47
N THR A 85 5.90 5.02 10.89
CA THR A 85 4.80 5.72 11.54
C THR A 85 5.22 6.37 12.85
N HIS A 86 6.00 5.67 13.68
CA HIS A 86 6.51 6.26 14.92
C HIS A 86 7.44 7.45 14.65
N TYR A 87 8.30 7.35 13.63
CA TYR A 87 9.16 8.45 13.21
C TYR A 87 8.37 9.69 12.80
N LEU A 88 7.23 9.51 12.09
CA LEU A 88 6.39 10.60 11.61
C LEU A 88 5.51 11.19 12.71
N LEU A 89 4.95 10.37 13.60
CA LEU A 89 3.95 10.79 14.59
C LEU A 89 4.54 11.07 15.97
N GLY A 90 5.63 10.39 16.36
CA GLY A 90 6.23 10.46 17.69
C GLY A 90 5.34 9.95 18.84
N LYS A 91 4.28 9.19 18.53
CA LYS A 91 3.29 8.70 19.50
C LYS A 91 2.71 7.35 19.12
N ASP A 92 1.96 6.77 20.06
CA ASP A 92 1.22 5.52 19.86
C ASP A 92 0.09 5.70 18.82
N ALA A 93 -0.12 4.68 18.00
CA ALA A 93 -1.09 4.74 16.91
C ALA A 93 -1.59 3.35 16.50
N THR A 94 -2.74 3.33 15.84
CA THR A 94 -3.17 2.21 15.01
C THR A 94 -2.93 2.58 13.55
N VAL A 95 -2.10 1.82 12.85
CA VAL A 95 -1.82 2.01 11.43
C VAL A 95 -2.78 1.17 10.60
N ILE A 96 -3.39 1.77 9.60
CA ILE A 96 -4.18 1.09 8.58
C ILE A 96 -3.39 1.18 7.27
N ASP A 97 -2.71 0.09 6.92
CA ASP A 97 -1.93 -0.03 5.69
C ASP A 97 -2.75 -0.81 4.65
N ILE A 98 -3.11 -0.14 3.55
CA ILE A 98 -3.82 -0.75 2.42
C ILE A 98 -2.82 -0.94 1.29
N GLY A 99 -2.24 -2.13 1.24
CA GLY A 99 -1.29 -2.52 0.20
C GLY A 99 -1.97 -2.96 -1.10
N GLY A 100 -1.13 -3.27 -2.11
CA GLY A 100 -1.62 -3.76 -3.40
C GLY A 100 -2.33 -5.11 -3.31
N GLN A 101 -1.84 -6.04 -2.50
CA GLN A 101 -2.39 -7.40 -2.38
C GLN A 101 -2.85 -7.77 -0.97
N ASP A 102 -2.57 -6.96 0.01
CA ASP A 102 -2.94 -7.19 1.40
C ASP A 102 -3.35 -5.89 2.10
N THR A 103 -3.97 -6.03 3.25
CA THR A 103 -4.31 -4.90 4.14
C THR A 103 -3.93 -5.28 5.55
N LYS A 104 -3.23 -4.39 6.23
CA LYS A 104 -2.74 -4.61 7.59
C LYS A 104 -3.28 -3.56 8.53
N ILE A 105 -3.64 -3.99 9.72
CA ILE A 105 -3.92 -3.12 10.86
C ILE A 105 -2.83 -3.41 11.89
N ILE A 106 -2.07 -2.39 12.26
CA ILE A 106 -0.89 -2.55 13.12
C ILE A 106 -1.04 -1.66 14.34
N THR A 107 -0.91 -2.21 15.54
CA THR A 107 -0.88 -1.45 16.78
C THR A 107 0.55 -1.08 17.16
N LEU A 108 0.78 0.20 17.41
CA LEU A 108 2.04 0.74 17.88
C LEU A 108 1.90 1.23 19.32
N GLU A 109 2.77 0.75 20.19
CA GLU A 109 2.88 1.18 21.58
C GLU A 109 4.38 1.38 21.91
N ASN A 110 4.71 2.54 22.45
CA ASN A 110 6.10 2.91 22.77
C ASN A 110 7.08 2.73 21.59
N GLY A 111 6.66 3.08 20.39
CA GLY A 111 7.46 2.98 19.17
C GLY A 111 7.70 1.55 18.67
N ARG A 112 6.95 0.58 19.16
CA ARG A 112 7.07 -0.83 18.78
C ARG A 112 5.74 -1.38 18.30
N VAL A 113 5.79 -2.30 17.34
CA VAL A 113 4.62 -3.10 16.96
C VAL A 113 4.31 -4.09 18.08
N THR A 114 3.14 -3.98 18.68
CA THR A 114 2.66 -4.89 19.75
C THR A 114 1.64 -5.88 19.25
N ASN A 115 0.87 -5.54 18.21
CA ASN A 115 -0.10 -6.43 17.60
C ASN A 115 -0.31 -6.07 16.12
N PHE A 116 -0.73 -7.03 15.31
CA PHE A 116 -1.18 -6.78 13.94
C PHE A 116 -2.22 -7.79 13.48
N THR A 117 -3.05 -7.38 12.55
CA THR A 117 -3.99 -8.23 11.80
C THR A 117 -3.77 -7.98 10.32
N MET A 118 -3.75 -9.03 9.51
CA MET A 118 -3.52 -8.95 8.08
C MET A 118 -4.62 -9.68 7.31
N ASN A 119 -5.10 -9.07 6.24
CA ASN A 119 -5.89 -9.70 5.19
C ASN A 119 -4.99 -9.87 3.96
N ASP A 120 -4.48 -11.07 3.75
CA ASP A 120 -3.59 -11.48 2.65
C ASP A 120 -4.22 -12.54 1.73
N LYS A 121 -5.46 -12.94 2.02
CA LYS A 121 -6.16 -14.06 1.33
C LYS A 121 -7.29 -13.59 0.42
N CYS A 122 -7.69 -12.33 0.52
CA CYS A 122 -8.82 -11.80 -0.22
C CYS A 122 -8.48 -10.43 -0.79
N ALA A 123 -8.49 -10.29 -2.13
CA ALA A 123 -8.23 -9.02 -2.81
C ALA A 123 -9.25 -7.94 -2.48
N ALA A 124 -10.48 -8.33 -2.11
CA ALA A 124 -11.49 -7.38 -1.66
C ALA A 124 -11.05 -6.70 -0.36
N GLY A 125 -10.91 -5.40 -0.37
CA GLY A 125 -10.35 -4.63 0.73
C GLY A 125 -8.87 -4.30 0.56
N THR A 126 -8.29 -4.49 -0.62
CA THR A 126 -6.91 -4.15 -0.98
C THR A 126 -6.86 -3.22 -2.19
N GLY A 127 -5.70 -2.65 -2.47
CA GLY A 127 -5.49 -1.82 -3.66
C GLY A 127 -5.83 -2.54 -4.97
N ARG A 128 -5.62 -3.86 -5.04
CA ARG A 128 -5.96 -4.67 -6.22
C ARG A 128 -7.45 -4.63 -6.55
N PHE A 129 -8.32 -4.56 -5.55
CA PHE A 129 -9.75 -4.37 -5.77
C PHE A 129 -10.03 -3.03 -6.43
N LEU A 130 -9.41 -1.95 -5.95
CA LEU A 130 -9.57 -0.61 -6.53
C LEU A 130 -9.04 -0.53 -7.96
N GLU A 131 -7.87 -1.11 -8.24
CA GLU A 131 -7.30 -1.19 -9.59
C GLU A 131 -8.25 -1.88 -10.57
N LEU A 132 -8.79 -3.05 -10.19
CA LEU A 132 -9.72 -3.79 -11.02
C LEU A 132 -10.99 -2.98 -11.29
N MET A 133 -11.58 -2.39 -10.26
CA MET A 133 -12.82 -1.61 -10.38
C MET A 133 -12.62 -0.33 -11.21
N ALA A 134 -11.49 0.37 -11.04
CA ALA A 134 -11.15 1.53 -11.85
C ALA A 134 -11.02 1.15 -13.34
N ASN A 135 -10.32 0.03 -13.63
CA ASN A 135 -10.20 -0.50 -14.98
C ASN A 135 -11.58 -0.86 -15.58
N THR A 136 -12.44 -1.51 -14.81
CA THR A 136 -13.80 -1.89 -15.24
C THR A 136 -14.67 -0.66 -15.55
N LEU A 137 -14.51 0.43 -14.78
CA LEU A 137 -15.15 1.72 -15.05
C LEU A 137 -14.50 2.50 -16.21
N GLY A 138 -13.29 2.14 -16.64
CA GLY A 138 -12.52 2.88 -17.64
C GLY A 138 -12.07 4.24 -17.14
N VAL A 139 -11.57 4.32 -15.89
CA VAL A 139 -11.07 5.54 -15.24
C VAL A 139 -9.72 5.28 -14.60
N ALA A 140 -8.93 6.33 -14.37
CA ALA A 140 -7.72 6.21 -13.58
C ALA A 140 -8.06 5.97 -12.10
N ILE A 141 -7.22 5.21 -11.39
CA ILE A 141 -7.44 4.92 -9.97
C ILE A 141 -7.48 6.20 -9.12
N ASP A 142 -6.67 7.19 -9.49
CA ASP A 142 -6.61 8.49 -8.79
C ASP A 142 -7.91 9.30 -8.93
N ASP A 143 -8.65 9.09 -10.03
CA ASP A 143 -9.93 9.77 -10.27
C ASP A 143 -11.09 9.11 -9.53
N LEU A 144 -10.96 7.83 -9.17
CA LEU A 144 -12.06 7.04 -8.58
C LEU A 144 -12.60 7.67 -7.29
N ALA A 145 -11.72 8.18 -6.43
CA ALA A 145 -12.11 8.79 -5.16
C ALA A 145 -12.86 10.12 -5.38
N ASN A 146 -12.38 10.96 -6.30
CA ASN A 146 -13.04 12.23 -6.64
C ASN A 146 -14.40 12.00 -7.24
N MET A 147 -14.54 11.05 -8.17
CA MET A 147 -15.84 10.66 -8.74
C MET A 147 -16.81 10.18 -7.67
N ALA A 148 -16.33 9.38 -6.71
CA ALA A 148 -17.16 8.87 -5.62
C ALA A 148 -17.77 9.97 -4.74
N LEU A 149 -17.11 11.13 -4.61
CA LEU A 149 -17.64 12.27 -3.86
C LEU A 149 -18.89 12.90 -4.52
N GLU A 150 -19.00 12.79 -5.84
CA GLU A 150 -20.11 13.36 -6.62
C GLU A 150 -21.27 12.36 -6.79
N GLY A 151 -21.06 11.08 -6.45
CA GLY A 151 -22.04 10.01 -6.64
C GLY A 151 -23.09 9.93 -5.54
N GLU A 152 -24.21 9.33 -5.87
CA GLU A 152 -25.24 8.92 -4.91
C GLU A 152 -24.84 7.58 -4.27
N ASP A 153 -25.31 7.34 -3.04
CA ASP A 153 -25.04 6.07 -2.36
C ASP A 153 -25.75 4.90 -3.06
N ILE A 154 -24.96 3.97 -3.55
CA ILE A 154 -25.42 2.66 -4.01
C ILE A 154 -24.66 1.57 -3.27
N ASN A 155 -25.26 0.41 -3.17
CA ASN A 155 -24.64 -0.71 -2.47
C ASN A 155 -24.09 -1.74 -3.47
N ILE A 156 -22.78 -2.05 -3.36
CA ILE A 156 -22.18 -3.20 -4.02
C ILE A 156 -22.19 -4.34 -3.01
N THR A 157 -23.05 -5.32 -3.24
CA THR A 157 -23.35 -6.38 -2.27
C THR A 157 -22.36 -7.52 -2.27
N SER A 158 -21.67 -7.71 -3.39
CA SER A 158 -20.78 -8.84 -3.60
C SER A 158 -19.52 -8.78 -2.72
N MET A 159 -19.30 -9.83 -1.95
CA MET A 159 -18.14 -9.93 -1.05
C MET A 159 -16.85 -10.30 -1.79
N CYS A 160 -16.92 -11.04 -2.85
CA CYS A 160 -15.79 -11.48 -3.66
C CYS A 160 -15.53 -10.47 -4.79
N THR A 161 -14.27 -10.14 -5.03
CA THR A 161 -13.83 -9.20 -6.08
C THR A 161 -14.38 -9.58 -7.46
N VAL A 162 -14.39 -10.87 -7.81
CA VAL A 162 -14.87 -11.34 -9.11
C VAL A 162 -16.40 -11.10 -9.27
N PHE A 163 -17.16 -11.35 -8.23
CA PHE A 163 -18.60 -11.11 -8.25
C PHE A 163 -18.92 -9.61 -8.18
N ALA A 164 -18.14 -8.84 -7.44
CA ALA A 164 -18.28 -7.37 -7.41
C ALA A 164 -18.01 -6.76 -8.79
N GLU A 165 -17.04 -7.27 -9.55
CA GLU A 165 -16.80 -6.85 -10.93
C GLU A 165 -18.02 -7.12 -11.82
N SER A 166 -18.61 -8.31 -11.74
CA SER A 166 -19.82 -8.66 -12.48
C SER A 166 -21.01 -7.77 -12.11
N GLU A 167 -21.15 -7.42 -10.82
CA GLU A 167 -22.18 -6.49 -10.32
C GLU A 167 -21.97 -5.08 -10.88
N VAL A 168 -20.73 -4.59 -10.90
CA VAL A 168 -20.35 -3.29 -11.49
C VAL A 168 -20.66 -3.27 -12.99
N ILE A 169 -20.31 -4.32 -13.74
CA ILE A 169 -20.66 -4.44 -15.16
C ILE A 169 -22.18 -4.38 -15.38
N SER A 170 -22.96 -5.04 -14.52
CA SER A 170 -24.42 -5.01 -14.59
C SER A 170 -24.97 -3.61 -14.30
N LEU A 171 -24.42 -2.88 -13.35
CA LEU A 171 -24.79 -1.50 -13.05
C LEU A 171 -24.47 -0.55 -14.21
N ILE A 172 -23.32 -0.73 -14.87
CA ILE A 172 -22.98 0.00 -16.09
C ILE A 172 -24.04 -0.29 -17.19
N GLY A 173 -24.34 -1.57 -17.40
CA GLY A 173 -25.32 -2.00 -18.41
C GLY A 173 -26.74 -1.49 -18.15
N SER A 174 -27.14 -1.25 -16.90
CA SER A 174 -28.41 -0.65 -16.52
C SER A 174 -28.45 0.89 -16.63
N GLY A 175 -27.33 1.53 -17.01
CA GLY A 175 -27.25 2.98 -17.14
C GLY A 175 -27.06 3.73 -15.82
N THR A 176 -26.61 3.05 -14.76
CA THR A 176 -26.25 3.69 -13.49
C THR A 176 -25.09 4.66 -13.71
N LYS A 177 -25.16 5.84 -13.10
CA LYS A 177 -24.11 6.88 -13.20
C LYS A 177 -22.76 6.36 -12.70
N LYS A 178 -21.69 6.66 -13.42
CA LYS A 178 -20.32 6.23 -13.05
C LYS A 178 -19.93 6.71 -11.67
N GLU A 179 -20.31 7.92 -11.29
CA GLU A 179 -20.01 8.56 -10.00
C GLU A 179 -20.65 7.75 -8.86
N SER A 180 -21.88 7.30 -9.04
CA SER A 180 -22.59 6.46 -8.05
C SER A 180 -21.97 5.08 -7.94
N ILE A 181 -21.52 4.48 -9.06
CA ILE A 181 -20.80 3.20 -9.04
C ILE A 181 -19.45 3.38 -8.32
N ALA A 182 -18.72 4.45 -8.61
CA ALA A 182 -17.48 4.77 -7.92
C ALA A 182 -17.69 4.90 -6.39
N ARG A 183 -18.77 5.57 -5.97
CA ARG A 183 -19.13 5.67 -4.55
C ARG A 183 -19.43 4.31 -3.93
N GLY A 184 -20.17 3.46 -4.60
CA GLY A 184 -20.43 2.09 -4.15
C GLY A 184 -19.14 1.26 -3.98
N ILE A 185 -18.17 1.41 -4.91
CA ILE A 185 -16.86 0.76 -4.84
C ILE A 185 -16.09 1.24 -3.62
N ILE A 186 -15.98 2.57 -3.41
CA ILE A 186 -15.27 3.14 -2.26
C ILE A 186 -15.95 2.74 -0.94
N ASN A 187 -17.27 2.76 -0.86
CA ASN A 187 -18.02 2.32 0.32
C ASN A 187 -17.77 0.83 0.61
N SER A 188 -17.70 -0.01 -0.41
CA SER A 188 -17.43 -1.45 -0.26
C SER A 188 -16.05 -1.71 0.35
N ILE A 189 -14.98 -1.08 -0.17
CA ILE A 189 -13.62 -1.28 0.39
C ILE A 189 -13.50 -0.69 1.78
N THR A 190 -14.04 0.52 2.01
CA THR A 190 -13.98 1.19 3.33
C THR A 190 -14.69 0.36 4.40
N GLY A 191 -15.86 -0.19 4.07
CA GLY A 191 -16.60 -1.06 5.00
C GLY A 191 -15.80 -2.31 5.41
N ARG A 192 -15.04 -2.90 4.46
CA ARG A 192 -14.18 -4.07 4.73
C ARG A 192 -12.99 -3.72 5.60
N VAL A 193 -12.28 -2.66 5.24
CA VAL A 193 -11.14 -2.17 6.03
C VAL A 193 -11.59 -1.82 7.44
N TYR A 194 -12.74 -1.15 7.56
CA TYR A 194 -13.34 -0.83 8.85
C TYR A 194 -13.66 -2.09 9.68
N ALA A 195 -14.24 -3.12 9.06
CA ALA A 195 -14.56 -4.37 9.76
C ALA A 195 -13.29 -5.07 10.30
N ILE A 196 -12.19 -5.08 9.53
CA ILE A 196 -10.91 -5.62 9.95
C ILE A 196 -10.34 -4.80 11.11
N ALA A 197 -10.35 -3.47 10.98
CA ALA A 197 -9.84 -2.55 11.99
C ALA A 197 -10.64 -2.62 13.29
N HIS A 198 -11.96 -2.70 13.20
CA HIS A 198 -12.85 -2.85 14.35
C HIS A 198 -12.60 -4.16 15.10
N LYS A 199 -12.46 -5.27 14.36
CA LYS A 199 -12.14 -6.57 14.94
C LYS A 199 -10.75 -6.60 15.60
N HIS A 200 -9.78 -5.91 15.03
CA HIS A 200 -8.43 -5.76 15.59
C HIS A 200 -8.44 -4.98 16.91
N GLY A 201 -9.31 -4.00 17.02
CA GLY A 201 -9.39 -3.06 18.14
C GLY A 201 -8.51 -1.83 17.90
N ILE A 202 -9.13 -0.74 17.45
CA ILE A 202 -8.46 0.54 17.24
C ILE A 202 -8.06 1.15 18.59
N ARG A 203 -6.80 1.58 18.72
CA ARG A 203 -6.27 2.24 19.89
C ARG A 203 -5.52 3.52 19.50
N GLY A 204 -5.76 4.59 20.23
CA GLY A 204 -5.05 5.85 20.02
C GLY A 204 -5.38 6.53 18.68
N THR A 205 -4.38 7.20 18.11
CA THR A 205 -4.50 7.86 16.81
C THR A 205 -4.54 6.83 15.69
N VAL A 206 -5.38 7.03 14.68
CA VAL A 206 -5.36 6.26 13.43
C VAL A 206 -4.48 6.98 12.42
N PHE A 207 -3.60 6.23 11.76
CA PHE A 207 -2.65 6.70 10.73
C PHE A 207 -2.78 5.85 9.47
#